data_d80ba252185f8229ff03dd530db6f408
#
_entry.id   d80ba252185f8229ff03dd530db6f408
#
_cell.length_a   1.000
_cell.length_b   1.000
_cell.length_c   1.000
_cell.angle_alpha   90.00
_cell.angle_beta   90.00
_cell.angle_gamma   90.00
#
_symmetry.space_group_name_H-M   'P 1'
#
loop_
_entity.id
_entity.type
_entity.pdbx_description
1 polymer ?
#
loop_
_entity_poly.entity_id
_entity_poly.type
_entity_poly.pdbx_seq_one_letter_code
_entity_poly.pdbx_strand_id
1 'polypeptide(L)'
;MKEKVDEALSYLENTSSDAELLRNSLKIIEKEYPCSRLKAVHEFMTSVELSSSIDYKEVAANLYNDVEFWIKQNYQFQKEIADKRNKLSGLCIMTLLMNVIFVYIYSSNEFFAGFIESPAYQFSNTVFIVLILITIAVLLSKMNGSWLMEDLKKEDETKSRKIYLRINRDQKKLFPKEYIFGFILIVFALAVFLKGRRDYAMVLGILGLFILFKKKLQYASDRNYLDRQFKMEFPMWLRDIYLNISQMTVLNAVENSISSFSYPFRKELYKFLSAARKDPSSIKPYNDFLEEYDVEDARASMRLLYSLNNVSKKEVNERVGYLIERNQSMLNKSQELRNSDALGSANLIGFLPMIFFSMQMIVSMFIMFMYLMNNLGSMVTK
;
A
#
# COMPACT_ATOMS: atom_id res chain seq x y z
N MET A 1 6.96 25.21 0.77
CA MET A 1 7.89 25.06 -0.36
C MET A 1 8.68 26.34 -0.63
N LYS A 2 8.06 27.52 -0.81
CA LYS A 2 8.76 28.78 -1.05
C LYS A 2 9.88 29.07 -0.04
N GLU A 3 9.60 28.99 1.25
CA GLU A 3 10.55 29.18 2.34
C GLU A 3 11.80 28.30 2.24
N LYS A 4 11.62 27.02 1.85
CA LYS A 4 12.76 26.09 1.68
C LYS A 4 13.54 26.34 0.41
N VAL A 5 12.90 26.86 -0.62
CA VAL A 5 13.59 27.31 -1.84
C VAL A 5 14.43 28.56 -1.52
N ASP A 6 13.89 29.52 -0.77
CA ASP A 6 14.60 30.71 -0.33
C ASP A 6 15.80 30.35 0.58
N GLU A 7 15.65 29.35 1.45
CA GLU A 7 16.74 28.81 2.29
C GLU A 7 17.84 28.16 1.43
N ALA A 8 17.47 27.36 0.42
CA ALA A 8 18.41 26.75 -0.51
C ALA A 8 19.16 27.79 -1.36
N LEU A 9 18.47 28.85 -1.80
CA LEU A 9 19.07 29.97 -2.52
C LEU A 9 20.05 30.75 -1.64
N SER A 10 19.71 31.07 -0.40
CA SER A 10 20.57 31.72 0.56
C SER A 10 21.82 30.89 0.87
N TYR A 11 21.73 29.58 0.87
CA TYR A 11 22.86 28.67 1.02
C TYR A 11 23.81 28.77 -0.17
N LEU A 12 23.29 28.86 -1.41
CA LEU A 12 24.06 29.04 -2.63
C LEU A 12 24.81 30.40 -2.66
N GLU A 13 24.17 31.49 -2.17
CA GLU A 13 24.73 32.82 -2.16
C GLU A 13 25.85 33.01 -1.12
N ASN A 14 25.75 32.34 0.01
CA ASN A 14 26.64 32.55 1.16
C ASN A 14 27.81 31.57 1.25
N THR A 15 27.90 30.57 0.37
CA THR A 15 28.96 29.55 0.42
C THR A 15 29.90 29.74 -0.77
N SER A 16 31.22 29.73 -0.54
CA SER A 16 32.24 29.78 -1.61
C SER A 16 32.13 28.53 -2.49
N SER A 17 32.32 28.72 -3.80
CA SER A 17 32.08 27.72 -4.86
C SER A 17 32.77 26.39 -4.60
N ASP A 18 31.99 25.41 -4.20
CA ASP A 18 32.37 24.01 -4.09
C ASP A 18 31.64 23.22 -5.19
N ALA A 19 32.26 22.23 -5.79
CA ALA A 19 31.69 21.42 -6.87
C ALA A 19 30.40 20.68 -6.47
N GLU A 20 30.11 20.61 -5.20
CA GLU A 20 28.88 20.00 -4.66
C GLU A 20 27.85 21.02 -4.10
N LEU A 21 28.10 22.32 -4.33
CA LEU A 21 27.29 23.38 -3.72
C LEU A 21 25.82 23.29 -4.12
N LEU A 22 25.54 23.16 -5.41
CA LEU A 22 24.17 22.99 -5.92
C LEU A 22 23.53 21.76 -5.35
N ARG A 23 24.21 20.62 -5.33
CA ARG A 23 23.71 19.37 -4.79
C ARG A 23 23.35 19.48 -3.32
N ASN A 24 24.15 20.17 -2.52
CA ASN A 24 23.91 20.33 -1.09
C ASN A 24 22.76 21.31 -0.81
N SER A 25 22.60 22.36 -1.60
CA SER A 25 21.46 23.28 -1.50
C SER A 25 20.13 22.59 -1.85
N LEU A 26 20.11 21.77 -2.90
CA LEU A 26 18.91 21.03 -3.31
C LEU A 26 18.51 19.95 -2.31
N LYS A 27 19.45 19.36 -1.56
CA LYS A 27 19.15 18.42 -0.46
C LYS A 27 18.34 19.05 0.68
N ILE A 28 18.41 20.37 0.88
CA ILE A 28 17.59 21.08 1.86
C ILE A 28 16.11 20.91 1.52
N ILE A 29 15.79 21.07 0.23
CA ILE A 29 14.42 20.90 -0.28
C ILE A 29 13.99 19.44 -0.23
N GLU A 30 14.86 18.51 -0.62
CA GLU A 30 14.58 17.07 -0.62
C GLU A 30 14.31 16.51 0.78
N LYS A 31 14.96 17.05 1.81
CA LYS A 31 14.75 16.62 3.19
C LYS A 31 13.36 16.97 3.70
N GLU A 32 12.83 18.11 3.30
CA GLU A 32 11.49 18.56 3.70
C GLU A 32 10.39 17.93 2.81
N TYR A 33 10.70 17.77 1.51
CA TYR A 33 9.80 17.22 0.50
C TYR A 33 10.41 15.98 -0.16
N PRO A 34 10.34 14.80 0.48
CA PRO A 34 10.93 13.56 -0.04
C PRO A 34 10.08 13.01 -1.20
N CYS A 35 10.23 13.61 -2.39
CA CYS A 35 9.57 13.21 -3.62
C CYS A 35 10.61 12.68 -4.62
N SER A 36 10.43 11.44 -5.10
CA SER A 36 11.39 10.80 -6.01
C SER A 36 11.55 11.56 -7.33
N ARG A 37 10.48 12.22 -7.84
CA ARG A 37 10.54 13.06 -9.06
C ARG A 37 11.28 14.35 -8.83
N LEU A 38 11.06 14.98 -7.69
CA LEU A 38 11.82 16.17 -7.30
C LEU A 38 13.32 15.85 -7.23
N LYS A 39 13.66 14.74 -6.59
CA LYS A 39 15.04 14.25 -6.54
C LYS A 39 15.61 13.98 -7.93
N ALA A 40 14.87 13.36 -8.84
CA ALA A 40 15.30 13.13 -10.21
C ALA A 40 15.55 14.44 -10.98
N VAL A 41 14.72 15.47 -10.79
CA VAL A 41 14.94 16.82 -11.35
C VAL A 41 16.23 17.44 -10.78
N HIS A 42 16.44 17.33 -9.47
CA HIS A 42 17.64 17.85 -8.82
C HIS A 42 18.92 17.12 -9.27
N GLU A 43 18.88 15.81 -9.41
CA GLU A 43 19.99 15.01 -9.95
C GLU A 43 20.29 15.38 -11.41
N PHE A 44 19.26 15.63 -12.21
CA PHE A 44 19.42 16.14 -13.57
C PHE A 44 20.09 17.51 -13.58
N MET A 45 19.62 18.46 -12.76
CA MET A 45 20.23 19.82 -12.66
C MET A 45 21.70 19.74 -12.27
N THR A 46 22.04 18.92 -11.28
CA THR A 46 23.45 18.72 -10.86
C THR A 46 24.29 18.05 -11.95
N SER A 47 23.71 17.12 -12.74
CA SER A 47 24.43 16.49 -13.84
C SER A 47 24.72 17.45 -14.99
N VAL A 48 23.80 18.37 -15.27
CA VAL A 48 24.03 19.45 -16.30
C VAL A 48 25.14 20.38 -15.89
N GLU A 49 25.22 20.72 -14.59
CA GLU A 49 26.31 21.60 -14.09
C GLU A 49 27.68 20.93 -14.19
N LEU A 50 27.75 19.63 -13.87
CA LEU A 50 29.04 18.91 -13.81
C LEU A 50 29.59 18.47 -15.16
N SER A 51 28.80 18.43 -16.23
CA SER A 51 29.23 17.91 -17.51
C SER A 51 28.72 18.74 -18.70
N SER A 52 29.63 19.43 -19.37
CA SER A 52 29.34 20.32 -20.50
C SER A 52 29.21 19.62 -21.88
N SER A 53 29.29 18.28 -21.94
CA SER A 53 29.46 17.55 -23.22
C SER A 53 28.32 16.60 -23.60
N ILE A 54 27.22 16.56 -22.87
CA ILE A 54 26.09 15.64 -23.11
C ILE A 54 24.93 16.39 -23.78
N ASP A 55 24.27 15.76 -24.74
CA ASP A 55 23.00 16.28 -25.29
C ASP A 55 21.87 16.04 -24.27
N TYR A 56 21.67 17.01 -23.39
CA TYR A 56 20.67 16.99 -22.35
C TYR A 56 19.24 17.17 -22.85
N LYS A 57 19.04 17.52 -24.12
CA LYS A 57 17.74 17.90 -24.66
C LYS A 57 16.76 16.73 -24.59
N GLU A 58 17.20 15.53 -24.95
CA GLU A 58 16.36 14.33 -24.92
C GLU A 58 16.05 13.88 -23.47
N VAL A 59 17.07 13.90 -22.60
CA VAL A 59 16.90 13.55 -21.17
C VAL A 59 15.97 14.56 -20.48
N ALA A 60 16.13 15.86 -20.77
CA ALA A 60 15.25 16.90 -20.26
C ALA A 60 13.80 16.73 -20.73
N ALA A 61 13.59 16.40 -22.02
CA ALA A 61 12.26 16.15 -22.56
C ALA A 61 11.59 14.94 -21.90
N ASN A 62 12.33 13.86 -21.70
CA ASN A 62 11.82 12.66 -21.02
C ASN A 62 11.47 12.93 -19.56
N LEU A 63 12.34 13.68 -18.84
CA LEU A 63 12.08 14.07 -17.46
C LEU A 63 10.87 15.01 -17.36
N TYR A 64 10.73 15.96 -18.26
CA TYR A 64 9.58 16.85 -18.34
C TYR A 64 8.28 16.05 -18.54
N ASN A 65 8.26 15.11 -19.49
CA ASN A 65 7.12 14.25 -19.75
C ASN A 65 6.76 13.38 -18.54
N ASP A 66 7.77 12.85 -17.80
CA ASP A 66 7.52 12.08 -16.57
C ASP A 66 6.88 12.94 -15.48
N VAL A 67 7.40 14.16 -15.28
CA VAL A 67 6.86 15.09 -14.28
C VAL A 67 5.45 15.57 -14.66
N GLU A 68 5.21 15.93 -15.92
CA GLU A 68 3.90 16.34 -16.42
C GLU A 68 2.87 15.22 -16.25
N PHE A 69 3.24 14.01 -16.65
CA PHE A 69 2.40 12.84 -16.47
C PHE A 69 2.08 12.59 -14.99
N TRP A 70 3.09 12.66 -14.12
CA TRP A 70 2.89 12.49 -12.68
C TRP A 70 1.98 13.55 -12.08
N ILE A 71 2.11 14.82 -12.48
CA ILE A 71 1.21 15.90 -12.03
C ILE A 71 -0.23 15.57 -12.44
N LYS A 72 -0.45 15.16 -13.69
CA LYS A 72 -1.78 14.81 -14.23
C LYS A 72 -2.40 13.62 -13.48
N GLN A 73 -1.63 12.58 -13.24
CA GLN A 73 -2.04 11.39 -12.48
C GLN A 73 -2.39 11.75 -11.03
N ASN A 74 -1.57 12.56 -10.37
CA ASN A 74 -1.85 12.98 -9.00
C ASN A 74 -3.08 13.88 -8.92
N TYR A 75 -3.29 14.76 -9.87
CA TYR A 75 -4.51 15.57 -9.93
C TYR A 75 -5.77 14.71 -10.07
N GLN A 76 -5.75 13.74 -10.98
CA GLN A 76 -6.85 12.79 -11.15
C GLN A 76 -7.10 11.98 -9.87
N PHE A 77 -6.05 11.47 -9.25
CA PHE A 77 -6.12 10.72 -8.00
C PHE A 77 -6.70 11.55 -6.85
N GLN A 78 -6.28 12.83 -6.71
CA GLN A 78 -6.84 13.73 -5.70
C GLN A 78 -8.33 14.00 -5.94
N LYS A 79 -8.74 14.14 -7.18
CA LYS A 79 -10.16 14.27 -7.54
C LYS A 79 -10.95 13.01 -7.16
N GLU A 80 -10.42 11.83 -7.46
CA GLU A 80 -11.05 10.56 -7.08
C GLU A 80 -11.14 10.37 -5.55
N ILE A 81 -10.09 10.76 -4.80
CA ILE A 81 -10.12 10.77 -3.33
C ILE A 81 -11.21 11.71 -2.81
N ALA A 82 -11.30 12.93 -3.36
CA ALA A 82 -12.31 13.91 -2.95
C ALA A 82 -13.72 13.39 -3.23
N ASP A 83 -13.98 12.84 -4.41
CA ASP A 83 -15.26 12.25 -4.77
C ASP A 83 -15.63 11.07 -3.86
N LYS A 84 -14.69 10.18 -3.59
CA LYS A 84 -14.91 9.06 -2.66
C LYS A 84 -15.16 9.54 -1.24
N ARG A 85 -14.37 10.49 -0.75
CA ARG A 85 -14.58 11.10 0.58
C ARG A 85 -15.98 11.68 0.71
N ASN A 86 -16.43 12.43 -0.30
CA ASN A 86 -17.77 13.04 -0.29
C ASN A 86 -18.88 11.96 -0.30
N LYS A 87 -18.73 10.92 -1.13
CA LYS A 87 -19.67 9.79 -1.17
C LYS A 87 -19.74 9.03 0.16
N LEU A 88 -18.58 8.75 0.78
CA LEU A 88 -18.52 8.03 2.05
C LEU A 88 -19.04 8.88 3.22
N SER A 89 -18.74 10.19 3.23
CA SER A 89 -19.31 11.12 4.22
C SER A 89 -20.83 11.23 4.07
N GLY A 90 -21.32 11.32 2.82
CA GLY A 90 -22.75 11.30 2.52
C GLY A 90 -23.44 10.03 3.02
N LEU A 91 -22.81 8.87 2.84
CA LEU A 91 -23.32 7.58 3.34
C LEU A 91 -23.40 7.55 4.88
N CYS A 92 -22.39 8.07 5.58
CA CYS A 92 -22.43 8.20 7.04
C CYS A 92 -23.57 9.13 7.51
N ILE A 93 -23.76 10.26 6.84
CA ILE A 93 -24.86 11.19 7.15
C ILE A 93 -26.20 10.53 6.90
N MET A 94 -26.36 9.81 5.79
CA MET A 94 -27.60 9.08 5.50
C MET A 94 -27.93 8.01 6.53
N THR A 95 -26.92 7.26 7.03
CA THR A 95 -27.14 6.27 8.10
C THR A 95 -27.57 6.92 9.42
N LEU A 96 -27.03 8.09 9.76
CA LEU A 96 -27.48 8.87 10.93
C LEU A 96 -28.91 9.39 10.75
N LEU A 97 -29.27 9.91 9.57
CA LEU A 97 -30.62 10.38 9.27
C LEU A 97 -31.64 9.23 9.35
N MET A 98 -31.28 8.06 8.80
CA MET A 98 -32.15 6.86 8.91
C MET A 98 -32.35 6.46 10.37
N ASN A 99 -31.33 6.56 11.21
CA ASN A 99 -31.46 6.30 12.64
C ASN A 99 -32.41 7.31 13.32
N VAL A 100 -32.30 8.60 13.00
CA VAL A 100 -33.20 9.63 13.52
C VAL A 100 -34.66 9.37 13.11
N ILE A 101 -34.87 9.03 11.83
CA ILE A 101 -36.22 8.67 11.32
C ILE A 101 -36.77 7.46 12.05
N PHE A 102 -35.95 6.44 12.29
CA PHE A 102 -36.35 5.25 13.05
C PHE A 102 -36.79 5.63 14.45
N VAL A 103 -35.97 6.39 15.19
CA VAL A 103 -36.31 6.88 16.54
C VAL A 103 -37.61 7.68 16.52
N TYR A 104 -37.79 8.58 15.57
CA TYR A 104 -39.01 9.40 15.42
C TYR A 104 -40.27 8.55 15.19
N ILE A 105 -40.23 7.60 14.25
CA ILE A 105 -41.37 6.73 13.93
C ILE A 105 -41.81 5.92 15.18
N TYR A 106 -40.84 5.32 15.87
CA TYR A 106 -41.15 4.49 17.04
C TYR A 106 -41.55 5.32 18.29
N SER A 107 -40.98 6.52 18.48
CA SER A 107 -41.37 7.41 19.58
C SER A 107 -42.76 8.02 19.39
N SER A 108 -43.21 8.17 18.14
CA SER A 108 -44.55 8.72 17.82
C SER A 108 -45.69 7.73 18.09
N ASN A 109 -45.35 6.46 18.31
CA ASN A 109 -46.34 5.42 18.62
C ASN A 109 -46.31 5.08 20.11
N GLU A 110 -47.37 5.34 20.83
CA GLU A 110 -47.48 5.14 22.29
C GLU A 110 -47.11 3.71 22.72
N PHE A 111 -47.39 2.72 21.88
CA PHE A 111 -47.07 1.30 22.17
C PHE A 111 -45.55 1.05 22.17
N PHE A 112 -44.80 1.74 21.36
CA PHE A 112 -43.34 1.58 21.23
C PHE A 112 -42.52 2.65 21.92
N ALA A 113 -43.13 3.72 22.44
CA ALA A 113 -42.42 4.80 23.12
C ALA A 113 -41.56 4.26 24.28
N GLY A 114 -42.10 3.40 25.13
CA GLY A 114 -41.35 2.79 26.22
C GLY A 114 -40.18 1.88 25.79
N PHE A 115 -40.20 1.33 24.58
CA PHE A 115 -39.05 0.63 24.00
C PHE A 115 -37.88 1.61 23.77
N ILE A 116 -38.14 2.79 23.14
CA ILE A 116 -37.12 3.82 22.86
C ILE A 116 -36.54 4.40 24.16
N GLU A 117 -37.37 4.53 25.20
CA GLU A 117 -36.96 5.01 26.53
C GLU A 117 -36.16 3.99 27.33
N SER A 118 -36.16 2.72 26.91
CA SER A 118 -35.44 1.67 27.62
C SER A 118 -33.94 1.92 27.68
N PRO A 119 -33.29 1.73 28.85
CA PRO A 119 -31.82 1.96 28.97
C PRO A 119 -30.99 1.12 28.00
N ALA A 120 -31.47 -0.10 27.69
CA ALA A 120 -30.79 -1.00 26.75
C ALA A 120 -30.75 -0.44 25.32
N TYR A 121 -31.89 0.11 24.85
CA TYR A 121 -31.94 0.75 23.53
C TYR A 121 -31.09 2.03 23.49
N GLN A 122 -31.20 2.90 24.49
CA GLN A 122 -30.42 4.14 24.56
C GLN A 122 -28.91 3.89 24.55
N PHE A 123 -28.46 2.89 25.32
CA PHE A 123 -27.06 2.47 25.32
C PHE A 123 -26.61 1.96 23.93
N SER A 124 -27.39 1.04 23.32
CA SER A 124 -27.10 0.52 21.99
C SER A 124 -27.04 1.63 20.93
N ASN A 125 -27.98 2.56 20.96
CA ASN A 125 -28.05 3.68 20.03
C ASN A 125 -26.86 4.65 20.22
N THR A 126 -26.46 4.92 21.46
CA THR A 126 -25.26 5.74 21.75
C THR A 126 -24.00 5.09 21.22
N VAL A 127 -23.81 3.79 21.43
CA VAL A 127 -22.67 3.04 20.88
C VAL A 127 -22.66 3.12 19.36
N PHE A 128 -23.79 2.95 18.69
CA PHE A 128 -23.90 3.09 17.24
C PHE A 128 -23.45 4.47 16.75
N ILE A 129 -23.94 5.55 17.35
CA ILE A 129 -23.56 6.93 16.97
C ILE A 129 -22.05 7.14 17.14
N VAL A 130 -21.49 6.68 18.26
CA VAL A 130 -20.05 6.79 18.53
C VAL A 130 -19.24 6.03 17.46
N LEU A 131 -19.65 4.82 17.08
CA LEU A 131 -18.98 4.04 16.03
C LEU A 131 -19.01 4.74 14.66
N ILE A 132 -20.13 5.37 14.29
CA ILE A 132 -20.23 6.16 13.06
C ILE A 132 -19.29 7.38 13.13
N LEU A 133 -19.25 8.11 14.25
CA LEU A 133 -18.34 9.25 14.41
C LEU A 133 -16.87 8.85 14.33
N ILE A 134 -16.48 7.72 14.92
CA ILE A 134 -15.13 7.15 14.80
C ILE A 134 -14.83 6.82 13.34
N THR A 135 -15.80 6.24 12.62
CA THR A 135 -15.61 5.91 11.20
C THR A 135 -15.37 7.16 10.37
N ILE A 136 -16.11 8.24 10.60
CA ILE A 136 -15.90 9.54 9.93
C ILE A 136 -14.50 10.09 10.26
N ALA A 137 -14.09 10.08 11.52
CA ALA A 137 -12.77 10.56 11.93
C ALA A 137 -11.62 9.77 11.26
N VAL A 138 -11.74 8.45 11.19
CA VAL A 138 -10.77 7.56 10.52
C VAL A 138 -10.74 7.81 9.01
N LEU A 139 -11.91 8.00 8.36
CA LEU A 139 -12.00 8.33 6.94
C LEU A 139 -11.30 9.65 6.65
N LEU A 140 -11.62 10.71 7.40
CA LEU A 140 -11.02 12.03 7.22
C LEU A 140 -9.50 11.98 7.45
N SER A 141 -9.04 11.29 8.48
CA SER A 141 -7.61 11.13 8.77
C SER A 141 -6.85 10.41 7.64
N LYS A 142 -7.40 9.32 7.11
CA LYS A 142 -6.75 8.55 6.04
C LYS A 142 -6.78 9.23 4.67
N MET A 143 -7.79 10.07 4.41
CA MET A 143 -7.98 10.71 3.11
C MET A 143 -7.43 12.14 3.04
N ASN A 144 -6.82 12.66 4.10
CA ASN A 144 -6.20 13.99 4.13
C ASN A 144 -4.67 13.96 3.89
N GLY A 145 -4.13 12.87 3.35
CA GLY A 145 -2.69 12.76 3.07
C GLY A 145 -2.18 13.79 2.06
N SER A 146 -1.03 14.40 2.33
CA SER A 146 -0.35 15.31 1.40
C SER A 146 0.19 14.51 0.21
N TRP A 147 -0.18 14.89 -1.01
CA TRP A 147 0.26 14.26 -2.26
C TRP A 147 1.74 14.49 -2.59
N LEU A 148 2.35 15.53 -2.00
CA LEU A 148 3.79 15.84 -2.13
C LEU A 148 4.68 14.95 -1.28
N MET A 149 4.13 14.36 -0.22
CA MET A 149 4.84 13.38 0.60
C MET A 149 4.64 12.01 0.00
N GLU A 150 5.49 11.62 -0.90
CA GLU A 150 5.72 10.24 -1.31
C GLU A 150 6.40 9.48 -0.16
N ASP A 151 5.77 9.50 1.01
CA ASP A 151 6.21 8.64 2.09
C ASP A 151 6.05 7.18 1.64
N LEU A 152 7.15 6.60 1.22
CA LEU A 152 7.41 5.20 1.44
C LEU A 152 7.41 5.05 2.97
N LYS A 153 6.20 4.85 3.53
CA LYS A 153 5.98 4.85 4.97
C LYS A 153 6.97 3.90 5.60
N LYS A 154 7.81 4.40 6.51
CA LYS A 154 8.67 3.56 7.36
C LYS A 154 7.90 2.43 8.06
N GLU A 155 6.60 2.60 8.26
CA GLU A 155 5.68 1.60 8.78
C GLU A 155 5.60 0.35 7.89
N ASP A 156 5.67 0.50 6.56
CA ASP A 156 5.68 -0.62 5.64
C ASP A 156 7.03 -1.36 5.62
N GLU A 157 8.13 -0.73 6.03
CA GLU A 157 9.45 -1.40 6.05
C GLU A 157 9.50 -2.53 7.09
N THR A 158 8.93 -2.33 8.27
CA THR A 158 8.89 -3.38 9.31
C THR A 158 7.95 -4.52 8.92
N LYS A 159 6.84 -4.20 8.27
CA LYS A 159 5.86 -5.17 7.76
C LYS A 159 6.44 -5.96 6.59
N SER A 160 6.97 -5.29 5.58
CA SER A 160 7.57 -5.91 4.40
C SER A 160 8.76 -6.81 4.76
N ARG A 161 9.60 -6.37 5.71
CA ARG A 161 10.70 -7.19 6.27
C ARG A 161 10.19 -8.47 6.93
N LYS A 162 9.13 -8.37 7.77
CA LYS A 162 8.54 -9.54 8.44
C LYS A 162 7.95 -10.52 7.43
N ILE A 163 7.25 -10.02 6.41
CA ILE A 163 6.66 -10.83 5.35
C ILE A 163 7.76 -11.55 4.54
N TYR A 164 8.77 -10.82 4.09
CA TYR A 164 9.89 -11.38 3.33
C TYR A 164 10.64 -12.48 4.09
N LEU A 165 10.93 -12.23 5.37
CA LEU A 165 11.58 -13.23 6.24
C LEU A 165 10.69 -14.46 6.48
N ARG A 166 9.37 -14.28 6.55
CA ARG A 166 8.41 -15.38 6.71
C ARG A 166 8.37 -16.27 5.46
N ILE A 167 8.23 -15.69 4.27
CA ILE A 167 8.23 -16.43 3.01
C ILE A 167 9.53 -17.24 2.86
N ASN A 168 10.69 -16.62 3.04
CA ASN A 168 11.98 -17.29 2.94
C ASN A 168 12.20 -18.37 4.02
N ARG A 169 11.55 -18.26 5.19
CA ARG A 169 11.62 -19.26 6.24
C ARG A 169 10.66 -20.41 6.01
N ASP A 170 9.47 -20.14 5.48
CA ASP A 170 8.43 -21.15 5.28
C ASP A 170 8.72 -22.02 4.05
N GLN A 171 9.45 -21.52 3.04
CA GLN A 171 10.01 -22.35 1.97
C GLN A 171 10.92 -23.48 2.47
N LYS A 172 11.55 -23.32 3.64
CA LYS A 172 12.48 -24.31 4.22
C LYS A 172 11.81 -25.35 5.14
N LYS A 173 10.51 -25.22 5.47
CA LYS A 173 9.80 -26.12 6.39
C LYS A 173 8.71 -26.92 5.69
N LEU A 174 8.96 -28.23 5.48
CA LEU A 174 8.02 -29.16 4.88
C LEU A 174 6.70 -29.34 5.66
N PHE A 175 6.73 -29.29 7.00
CA PHE A 175 5.55 -29.45 7.86
C PHE A 175 5.56 -28.47 9.05
N PRO A 176 4.78 -27.41 9.04
CA PRO A 176 4.63 -26.53 10.19
C PRO A 176 3.76 -27.17 11.27
N LYS A 177 4.15 -26.98 12.55
CA LYS A 177 3.47 -27.52 13.74
C LYS A 177 1.95 -27.21 13.80
N GLU A 178 1.52 -26.14 13.15
CA GLU A 178 0.12 -25.72 13.12
C GLU A 178 -0.78 -26.67 12.29
N TYR A 179 -0.25 -27.36 11.27
CA TYR A 179 -1.01 -28.38 10.57
C TYR A 179 -1.34 -29.57 11.46
N ILE A 180 -0.42 -29.93 12.38
CA ILE A 180 -0.64 -30.99 13.36
C ILE A 180 -1.79 -30.61 14.29
N PHE A 181 -1.81 -29.34 14.77
CA PHE A 181 -2.89 -28.87 15.64
C PHE A 181 -4.25 -28.82 14.93
N GLY A 182 -4.31 -28.34 13.69
CA GLY A 182 -5.52 -28.36 12.88
C GLY A 182 -6.05 -29.77 12.63
N PHE A 183 -5.15 -30.73 12.38
CA PHE A 183 -5.50 -32.14 12.19
C PHE A 183 -6.04 -32.77 13.49
N ILE A 184 -5.41 -32.50 14.63
CA ILE A 184 -5.88 -32.97 15.96
C ILE A 184 -7.31 -32.45 16.23
N LEU A 185 -7.58 -31.17 15.93
CA LEU A 185 -8.93 -30.60 16.10
C LEU A 185 -9.98 -31.29 15.23
N ILE A 186 -9.64 -31.65 14.00
CA ILE A 186 -10.56 -32.38 13.10
C ILE A 186 -10.82 -33.79 13.62
N VAL A 187 -9.78 -34.50 14.09
CA VAL A 187 -9.95 -35.84 14.70
C VAL A 187 -10.80 -35.74 15.95
N PHE A 188 -10.61 -34.73 16.79
CA PHE A 188 -11.40 -34.48 17.98
C PHE A 188 -12.88 -34.15 17.63
N ALA A 189 -13.11 -33.35 16.58
CA ALA A 189 -14.45 -33.08 16.05
C ALA A 189 -15.16 -34.37 15.62
N LEU A 190 -14.43 -35.26 14.94
CA LEU A 190 -14.98 -36.56 14.55
C LEU A 190 -15.38 -37.43 15.79
N ALA A 191 -14.55 -37.45 16.82
CA ALA A 191 -14.82 -38.15 18.07
C ALA A 191 -16.08 -37.60 18.79
N VAL A 192 -16.25 -36.26 18.80
CA VAL A 192 -17.43 -35.59 19.38
C VAL A 192 -18.70 -35.88 18.54
N PHE A 193 -18.53 -35.94 17.21
CA PHE A 193 -19.63 -36.32 16.30
C PHE A 193 -20.15 -37.74 16.58
N LEU A 194 -19.24 -38.71 16.77
CA LEU A 194 -19.57 -40.12 17.10
C LEU A 194 -20.28 -40.25 18.45
N LYS A 195 -20.06 -39.30 19.39
CA LYS A 195 -20.79 -39.23 20.67
C LYS A 195 -22.19 -38.57 20.57
N GLY A 196 -22.67 -38.26 19.35
CA GLY A 196 -24.01 -37.71 19.09
C GLY A 196 -24.14 -36.20 19.29
N ARG A 197 -23.10 -35.47 19.65
CA ARG A 197 -23.11 -34.01 19.85
C ARG A 197 -22.75 -33.27 18.55
N ARG A 198 -23.69 -33.25 17.57
CA ARG A 198 -23.49 -32.75 16.22
C ARG A 198 -23.11 -31.27 16.17
N ASP A 199 -23.71 -30.42 17.02
CA ASP A 199 -23.49 -28.98 17.02
C ASP A 199 -22.03 -28.59 17.38
N TYR A 200 -21.51 -29.22 18.45
CA TYR A 200 -20.13 -29.01 18.87
C TYR A 200 -19.11 -29.57 17.87
N ALA A 201 -19.44 -30.70 17.24
CA ALA A 201 -18.59 -31.32 16.22
C ALA A 201 -18.46 -30.43 14.99
N MET A 202 -19.53 -29.77 14.52
CA MET A 202 -19.51 -28.83 13.41
C MET A 202 -18.62 -27.63 13.72
N VAL A 203 -18.76 -27.01 14.88
CA VAL A 203 -17.93 -25.85 15.27
C VAL A 203 -16.45 -26.22 15.33
N LEU A 204 -16.09 -27.35 15.95
CA LEU A 204 -14.72 -27.85 16.03
C LEU A 204 -14.15 -28.20 14.66
N GLY A 205 -14.95 -28.81 13.78
CA GLY A 205 -14.57 -29.14 12.41
C GLY A 205 -14.26 -27.89 11.57
N ILE A 206 -15.11 -26.86 11.65
CA ILE A 206 -14.90 -25.58 10.96
C ILE A 206 -13.65 -24.89 11.49
N LEU A 207 -13.42 -24.87 12.81
CA LEU A 207 -12.20 -24.30 13.40
C LEU A 207 -10.94 -25.05 12.95
N GLY A 208 -10.97 -26.39 12.92
CA GLY A 208 -9.87 -27.20 12.44
C GLY A 208 -9.54 -26.93 10.97
N LEU A 209 -10.55 -26.89 10.11
CA LEU A 209 -10.40 -26.53 8.70
C LEU A 209 -9.84 -25.09 8.55
N PHE A 210 -10.37 -24.13 9.28
CA PHE A 210 -9.88 -22.75 9.24
C PHE A 210 -8.40 -22.65 9.59
N ILE A 211 -7.92 -23.39 10.60
CA ILE A 211 -6.50 -23.42 10.98
C ILE A 211 -5.64 -24.01 9.86
N LEU A 212 -6.09 -25.07 9.20
CA LEU A 212 -5.37 -25.68 8.09
C LEU A 212 -5.25 -24.74 6.88
N PHE A 213 -6.34 -24.04 6.52
CA PHE A 213 -6.35 -23.13 5.38
C PHE A 213 -5.69 -21.79 5.68
N LYS A 214 -5.68 -21.32 6.93
CA LYS A 214 -5.13 -20.05 7.35
C LYS A 214 -3.70 -19.81 6.84
N LYS A 215 -2.82 -20.80 6.95
CA LYS A 215 -1.43 -20.67 6.50
C LYS A 215 -1.31 -20.56 4.99
N LYS A 216 -2.07 -21.36 4.24
CA LYS A 216 -2.07 -21.28 2.77
C LYS A 216 -2.57 -19.93 2.30
N LEU A 217 -3.65 -19.43 2.90
CA LEU A 217 -4.19 -18.09 2.63
C LEU A 217 -3.20 -16.99 3.02
N GLN A 218 -2.54 -17.14 4.17
CA GLN A 218 -1.53 -16.18 4.63
C GLN A 218 -0.31 -16.17 3.71
N TYR A 219 0.19 -17.33 3.28
CA TYR A 219 1.30 -17.41 2.33
C TYR A 219 0.94 -16.77 0.99
N ALA A 220 -0.24 -17.07 0.44
CA ALA A 220 -0.72 -16.46 -0.79
C ALA A 220 -0.87 -14.93 -0.66
N SER A 221 -1.40 -14.46 0.47
CA SER A 221 -1.52 -13.02 0.76
C SER A 221 -0.16 -12.35 0.91
N ASP A 222 0.77 -12.98 1.63
CA ASP A 222 2.13 -12.48 1.83
C ASP A 222 2.91 -12.45 0.49
N ARG A 223 2.71 -13.46 -0.36
CA ARG A 223 3.30 -13.51 -1.70
C ARG A 223 2.77 -12.40 -2.59
N ASN A 224 1.46 -12.26 -2.67
CA ASN A 224 0.82 -11.20 -3.45
C ASN A 224 1.24 -9.79 -2.98
N TYR A 225 1.48 -9.62 -1.67
CA TYR A 225 2.00 -8.37 -1.14
C TYR A 225 3.40 -8.04 -1.67
N LEU A 226 4.33 -9.03 -1.67
CA LEU A 226 5.69 -8.82 -2.20
C LEU A 226 5.68 -8.64 -3.72
N ASP A 227 4.89 -9.41 -4.46
CA ASP A 227 4.75 -9.26 -5.92
C ASP A 227 4.29 -7.84 -6.28
N ARG A 228 3.30 -7.31 -5.56
CA ARG A 228 2.85 -5.91 -5.74
C ARG A 228 3.93 -4.90 -5.38
N GLN A 229 4.62 -5.11 -4.28
CA GLN A 229 5.70 -4.23 -3.85
C GLN A 229 6.83 -4.19 -4.90
N PHE A 230 7.23 -5.33 -5.43
CA PHE A 230 8.24 -5.38 -6.48
C PHE A 230 7.76 -4.79 -7.81
N LYS A 231 6.50 -4.99 -8.19
CA LYS A 231 5.88 -4.31 -9.34
C LYS A 231 5.91 -2.79 -9.22
N MET A 232 5.82 -2.26 -8.01
CA MET A 232 5.89 -0.81 -7.76
C MET A 232 7.33 -0.29 -7.70
N GLU A 233 8.24 -1.02 -7.05
CA GLU A 233 9.61 -0.55 -6.82
C GLU A 233 10.53 -0.77 -8.03
N PHE A 234 10.35 -1.85 -8.79
CA PHE A 234 11.22 -2.18 -9.91
C PHE A 234 11.29 -1.09 -10.99
N PRO A 235 10.18 -0.52 -11.49
CA PRO A 235 10.24 0.55 -12.49
C PRO A 235 10.88 1.84 -11.96
N MET A 236 10.67 2.17 -10.68
CA MET A 236 11.31 3.33 -10.05
C MET A 236 12.81 3.13 -9.93
N TRP A 237 13.23 1.94 -9.49
CA TRP A 237 14.63 1.57 -9.43
C TRP A 237 15.31 1.61 -10.81
N LEU A 238 14.64 1.05 -11.82
CA LEU A 238 15.14 1.01 -13.18
C LEU A 238 15.35 2.42 -13.76
N ARG A 239 14.43 3.35 -13.48
CA ARG A 239 14.58 4.76 -13.83
C ARG A 239 15.82 5.38 -13.17
N ASP A 240 15.99 5.16 -11.85
CA ASP A 240 17.14 5.69 -11.12
C ASP A 240 18.45 5.13 -11.68
N ILE A 241 18.49 3.86 -12.08
CA ILE A 241 19.65 3.28 -12.77
C ILE A 241 19.93 3.98 -14.10
N TYR A 242 18.89 4.17 -14.94
CA TYR A 242 19.09 4.80 -16.26
C TYR A 242 19.59 6.24 -16.17
N LEU A 243 19.17 7.00 -15.17
CA LEU A 243 19.67 8.35 -14.94
C LEU A 243 21.16 8.38 -14.53
N ASN A 244 21.61 7.35 -13.79
CA ASN A 244 22.98 7.29 -13.28
C ASN A 244 23.98 6.58 -14.20
N ILE A 245 23.50 5.77 -15.15
CA ILE A 245 24.36 4.91 -15.99
C ILE A 245 25.21 5.72 -16.98
N SER A 246 24.82 6.93 -17.31
CA SER A 246 25.61 7.87 -18.13
C SER A 246 26.91 8.32 -17.43
N GLN A 247 26.94 8.27 -16.10
CA GLN A 247 28.07 8.75 -15.29
C GLN A 247 28.93 7.62 -14.73
N MET A 248 28.35 6.43 -14.51
CA MET A 248 29.01 5.29 -13.87
C MET A 248 28.64 3.95 -14.53
N THR A 249 29.32 2.87 -14.14
CA THR A 249 29.00 1.53 -14.62
C THR A 249 27.67 1.04 -14.06
N VAL A 250 27.00 0.11 -14.77
CA VAL A 250 25.73 -0.49 -14.34
C VAL A 250 25.80 -1.00 -12.90
N LEU A 251 26.85 -1.75 -12.55
CA LEU A 251 26.99 -2.35 -11.22
C LEU A 251 27.18 -1.27 -10.12
N ASN A 252 27.88 -0.19 -10.41
CA ASN A 252 28.04 0.92 -9.47
C ASN A 252 26.73 1.70 -9.31
N ALA A 253 25.98 1.92 -10.40
CA ALA A 253 24.66 2.54 -10.34
C ALA A 253 23.69 1.71 -9.47
N VAL A 254 23.70 0.38 -9.65
CA VAL A 254 22.91 -0.53 -8.80
C VAL A 254 23.31 -0.41 -7.33
N GLU A 255 24.62 -0.45 -7.02
CA GLU A 255 25.11 -0.36 -5.63
C GLU A 255 24.69 0.94 -4.95
N ASN A 256 24.81 2.07 -5.64
CA ASN A 256 24.43 3.38 -5.12
C ASN A 256 22.93 3.51 -4.89
N SER A 257 22.11 2.79 -5.67
CA SER A 257 20.63 2.83 -5.55
C SER A 257 20.06 2.00 -4.40
N ILE A 258 20.80 1.03 -3.87
CA ILE A 258 20.28 0.04 -2.89
C ILE A 258 19.63 0.69 -1.69
N SER A 259 20.22 1.74 -1.13
CA SER A 259 19.76 2.36 0.13
C SER A 259 18.37 3.01 0.02
N SER A 260 17.91 3.32 -1.19
CA SER A 260 16.68 4.07 -1.45
C SER A 260 15.40 3.21 -1.45
N PHE A 261 15.54 1.88 -1.46
CA PHE A 261 14.42 0.95 -1.63
C PHE A 261 14.11 0.13 -0.38
N SER A 262 12.98 -0.58 -0.39
CA SER A 262 12.52 -1.39 0.74
C SER A 262 13.45 -2.55 1.07
N TYR A 263 13.33 -3.08 2.30
CA TYR A 263 14.15 -4.21 2.75
C TYR A 263 14.08 -5.45 1.83
N PRO A 264 12.90 -5.91 1.35
CA PRO A 264 12.82 -7.03 0.42
C PRO A 264 13.58 -6.77 -0.87
N PHE A 265 13.37 -5.60 -1.49
CA PHE A 265 13.98 -5.23 -2.75
C PHE A 265 15.51 -5.06 -2.61
N ARG A 266 15.97 -4.44 -1.52
CA ARG A 266 17.41 -4.37 -1.19
C ARG A 266 18.06 -5.74 -1.12
N LYS A 267 17.37 -6.73 -0.51
CA LYS A 267 17.90 -8.10 -0.42
C LYS A 267 18.02 -8.77 -1.77
N GLU A 268 17.07 -8.58 -2.67
CA GLU A 268 17.16 -9.10 -4.04
C GLU A 268 18.28 -8.40 -4.83
N LEU A 269 18.44 -7.07 -4.68
CA LEU A 269 19.55 -6.32 -5.28
C LEU A 269 20.92 -6.80 -4.77
N TYR A 270 21.06 -7.08 -3.48
CA TYR A 270 22.32 -7.65 -2.95
C TYR A 270 22.61 -9.04 -3.50
N LYS A 271 21.60 -9.91 -3.67
CA LYS A 271 21.75 -11.21 -4.31
C LYS A 271 22.22 -11.04 -5.76
N PHE A 272 21.56 -10.15 -6.50
CA PHE A 272 21.93 -9.81 -7.87
C PHE A 272 23.39 -9.34 -7.96
N LEU A 273 23.77 -8.31 -7.19
CA LEU A 273 25.13 -7.76 -7.21
C LEU A 273 26.19 -8.78 -6.85
N SER A 274 25.93 -9.63 -5.84
CA SER A 274 26.89 -10.66 -5.46
C SER A 274 27.10 -11.71 -6.56
N ALA A 275 26.04 -12.07 -7.29
CA ALA A 275 26.09 -13.00 -8.42
C ALA A 275 26.77 -12.35 -9.66
N ALA A 276 26.42 -11.11 -9.99
CA ALA A 276 26.97 -10.39 -11.12
C ALA A 276 28.46 -10.04 -10.95
N ARG A 277 28.91 -9.75 -9.73
CA ARG A 277 30.34 -9.52 -9.41
C ARG A 277 31.16 -10.80 -9.45
N LYS A 278 30.56 -11.95 -9.13
CA LYS A 278 31.24 -13.25 -9.17
C LYS A 278 31.51 -13.70 -10.59
N ASP A 279 30.62 -13.42 -11.51
CA ASP A 279 30.75 -13.71 -12.94
C ASP A 279 30.22 -12.53 -13.78
N PRO A 280 31.08 -11.51 -14.05
CA PRO A 280 30.64 -10.28 -14.75
C PRO A 280 30.26 -10.52 -16.22
N SER A 281 30.73 -11.62 -16.84
CA SER A 281 30.44 -11.95 -18.22
C SER A 281 29.14 -12.76 -18.40
N SER A 282 28.54 -13.24 -17.30
CA SER A 282 27.34 -14.04 -17.34
C SER A 282 26.06 -13.20 -17.37
N ILE A 283 25.17 -13.52 -18.29
CA ILE A 283 23.81 -12.95 -18.34
C ILE A 283 22.88 -13.58 -17.27
N LYS A 284 23.31 -14.70 -16.66
CA LYS A 284 22.46 -15.45 -15.74
C LYS A 284 21.95 -14.63 -14.54
N PRO A 285 22.79 -13.85 -13.81
CA PRO A 285 22.30 -13.02 -12.71
C PRO A 285 21.19 -12.04 -13.13
N TYR A 286 21.27 -11.52 -14.35
CA TYR A 286 20.27 -10.60 -14.89
C TYR A 286 18.96 -11.31 -15.24
N ASN A 287 19.02 -12.56 -15.71
CA ASN A 287 17.82 -13.36 -16.00
C ASN A 287 17.12 -13.85 -14.72
N ASP A 288 17.90 -14.18 -13.69
CA ASP A 288 17.40 -14.75 -12.43
C ASP A 288 16.85 -13.67 -11.49
N PHE A 289 17.12 -12.38 -11.76
CA PHE A 289 16.64 -11.28 -10.92
C PHE A 289 15.12 -11.19 -10.94
N LEU A 290 14.51 -11.27 -9.75
CA LEU A 290 13.07 -11.29 -9.57
C LEU A 290 12.30 -12.38 -10.34
N GLU A 291 12.97 -13.44 -10.82
CA GLU A 291 12.33 -14.53 -11.57
C GLU A 291 11.22 -15.22 -10.78
N GLU A 292 11.40 -15.34 -9.46
CA GLU A 292 10.38 -15.93 -8.58
C GLU A 292 9.13 -15.06 -8.42
N TYR A 293 9.17 -13.79 -8.80
CA TYR A 293 8.10 -12.80 -8.60
C TYR A 293 7.46 -12.45 -9.94
N ASP A 294 6.15 -12.20 -9.91
CA ASP A 294 5.38 -11.83 -11.10
C ASP A 294 5.58 -10.33 -11.46
N VAL A 295 6.82 -9.96 -11.86
CA VAL A 295 7.16 -8.62 -12.31
C VAL A 295 7.27 -8.61 -13.82
N GLU A 296 6.24 -8.04 -14.49
CA GLU A 296 6.21 -7.90 -15.93
C GLU A 296 7.45 -7.13 -16.43
N ASP A 297 7.99 -7.57 -17.58
CA ASP A 297 9.15 -6.97 -18.26
C ASP A 297 10.47 -6.89 -17.45
N ALA A 298 10.53 -7.38 -16.20
CA ALA A 298 11.76 -7.35 -15.42
C ALA A 298 12.92 -8.05 -16.15
N ARG A 299 12.68 -9.27 -16.66
CA ARG A 299 13.70 -10.03 -17.38
C ARG A 299 14.17 -9.31 -18.64
N ALA A 300 13.26 -8.71 -19.43
CA ALA A 300 13.61 -7.98 -20.63
C ALA A 300 14.43 -6.72 -20.30
N SER A 301 14.03 -5.97 -19.29
CA SER A 301 14.74 -4.78 -18.84
C SER A 301 16.12 -5.10 -18.27
N MET A 302 16.26 -6.20 -17.52
CA MET A 302 17.55 -6.64 -16.99
C MET A 302 18.51 -7.12 -18.09
N ARG A 303 17.99 -7.78 -19.14
CA ARG A 303 18.81 -8.11 -20.34
C ARG A 303 19.29 -6.88 -21.07
N LEU A 304 18.48 -5.84 -21.17
CA LEU A 304 18.89 -4.57 -21.74
C LEU A 304 19.98 -3.91 -20.87
N LEU A 305 19.84 -3.91 -19.54
CA LEU A 305 20.90 -3.46 -18.64
C LEU A 305 22.22 -4.24 -18.83
N TYR A 306 22.14 -5.55 -18.99
CA TYR A 306 23.33 -6.36 -19.30
C TYR A 306 24.00 -5.93 -20.61
N SER A 307 23.22 -5.64 -21.65
CA SER A 307 23.74 -5.21 -22.94
C SER A 307 24.48 -3.87 -22.87
N LEU A 308 24.16 -3.01 -21.90
CA LEU A 308 24.84 -1.73 -21.70
C LEU A 308 26.24 -1.84 -21.07
N ASN A 309 26.56 -2.98 -20.44
CA ASN A 309 27.91 -3.20 -19.89
C ASN A 309 29.02 -3.21 -20.95
N ASN A 310 28.68 -3.56 -22.19
CA ASN A 310 29.67 -3.80 -23.26
C ASN A 310 29.61 -2.73 -24.37
N VAL A 311 28.95 -1.59 -24.13
CA VAL A 311 28.69 -0.56 -25.15
C VAL A 311 29.44 0.72 -24.82
N SER A 312 29.80 1.48 -25.84
CA SER A 312 30.45 2.78 -25.65
C SER A 312 29.52 3.82 -24.98
N LYS A 313 30.08 4.79 -24.25
CA LYS A 313 29.28 5.82 -23.57
C LYS A 313 28.30 6.56 -24.50
N LYS A 314 28.68 6.82 -25.76
CA LYS A 314 27.81 7.46 -26.76
C LYS A 314 26.59 6.61 -27.08
N GLU A 315 26.81 5.34 -27.31
CA GLU A 315 25.74 4.35 -27.62
C GLU A 315 24.88 4.04 -26.42
N VAL A 316 25.41 4.12 -25.18
CA VAL A 316 24.64 4.06 -23.94
C VAL A 316 23.61 5.19 -23.90
N ASN A 317 24.02 6.43 -24.19
CA ASN A 317 23.10 7.58 -24.13
C ASN A 317 21.95 7.48 -25.14
N GLU A 318 22.22 7.01 -26.37
CA GLU A 318 21.18 6.77 -27.39
C GLU A 318 20.18 5.69 -26.94
N ARG A 319 20.66 4.63 -26.31
CA ARG A 319 19.81 3.52 -25.83
C ARG A 319 19.05 3.86 -24.55
N VAL A 320 19.59 4.71 -23.68
CA VAL A 320 18.96 5.14 -22.41
C VAL A 320 17.65 5.86 -22.67
N GLY A 321 17.56 6.73 -23.70
CA GLY A 321 16.30 7.39 -24.07
C GLY A 321 15.18 6.38 -24.34
N TYR A 322 15.42 5.39 -25.19
CA TYR A 322 14.47 4.32 -25.49
C TYR A 322 14.07 3.51 -24.23
N LEU A 323 15.05 3.23 -23.35
CA LEU A 323 14.79 2.49 -22.11
C LEU A 323 13.94 3.29 -21.12
N ILE A 324 14.14 4.61 -21.04
CA ILE A 324 13.32 5.51 -20.24
C ILE A 324 11.89 5.52 -20.77
N GLU A 325 11.68 5.67 -22.08
CA GLU A 325 10.35 5.66 -22.69
C GLU A 325 9.62 4.34 -22.41
N ARG A 326 10.30 3.21 -22.60
CA ARG A 326 9.74 1.89 -22.29
C ARG A 326 9.40 1.76 -20.81
N ASN A 327 10.26 2.25 -19.92
CA ASN A 327 10.04 2.22 -18.48
C ASN A 327 8.86 3.11 -18.04
N GLN A 328 8.53 4.14 -18.83
CA GLN A 328 7.41 5.03 -18.56
C GLN A 328 6.08 4.28 -18.43
N SER A 329 5.82 3.32 -19.31
CA SER A 329 4.63 2.46 -19.24
C SER A 329 4.57 1.66 -17.94
N MET A 330 5.71 1.10 -17.50
CA MET A 330 5.79 0.36 -16.23
C MET A 330 5.61 1.28 -15.02
N LEU A 331 6.17 2.51 -15.07
CA LEU A 331 5.97 3.52 -14.02
C LEU A 331 4.50 3.92 -13.91
N ASN A 332 3.81 4.10 -15.03
CA ASN A 332 2.40 4.44 -15.06
C ASN A 332 1.56 3.34 -14.40
N LYS A 333 1.78 2.08 -14.79
CA LYS A 333 1.11 0.92 -14.22
C LYS A 333 1.40 0.76 -12.73
N SER A 334 2.63 1.00 -12.30
CA SER A 334 3.04 1.03 -10.90
C SER A 334 2.27 2.09 -10.10
N GLN A 335 2.12 3.30 -10.65
CA GLN A 335 1.38 4.39 -10.04
C GLN A 335 -0.13 4.07 -9.93
N GLU A 336 -0.72 3.48 -10.98
CA GLU A 336 -2.11 3.01 -10.96
C GLU A 336 -2.36 1.96 -9.89
N LEU A 337 -1.46 0.99 -9.76
CA LEU A 337 -1.53 -0.04 -8.71
C LEU A 337 -1.49 0.59 -7.31
N ARG A 338 -0.59 1.54 -7.08
CA ARG A 338 -0.48 2.27 -5.82
C ARG A 338 -1.75 3.07 -5.50
N ASN A 339 -2.28 3.76 -6.49
CA ASN A 339 -3.51 4.52 -6.37
C ASN A 339 -4.72 3.60 -6.08
N SER A 340 -4.81 2.47 -6.78
CA SER A 340 -5.88 1.49 -6.57
C SER A 340 -5.85 0.87 -5.18
N ASP A 341 -4.67 0.61 -4.62
CA ASP A 341 -4.50 0.07 -3.27
C ASP A 341 -4.94 1.08 -2.19
N ALA A 342 -4.56 2.35 -2.36
CA ALA A 342 -4.99 3.43 -1.48
C ALA A 342 -6.53 3.59 -1.50
N LEU A 343 -7.14 3.56 -2.69
CA LEU A 343 -8.58 3.64 -2.86
C LEU A 343 -9.32 2.38 -2.38
N GLY A 344 -8.72 1.19 -2.55
CA GLY A 344 -9.27 -0.08 -2.08
C GLY A 344 -9.42 -0.11 -0.56
N SER A 345 -8.42 0.38 0.16
CA SER A 345 -8.48 0.47 1.63
C SER A 345 -9.58 1.45 2.11
N ALA A 346 -9.81 2.54 1.41
CA ALA A 346 -10.89 3.48 1.70
C ALA A 346 -12.27 2.87 1.43
N ASN A 347 -12.43 2.06 0.38
CA ASN A 347 -13.69 1.38 0.09
C ASN A 347 -14.10 0.42 1.23
N LEU A 348 -13.15 -0.35 1.79
CA LEU A 348 -13.44 -1.25 2.91
C LEU A 348 -13.97 -0.49 4.14
N ILE A 349 -13.36 0.66 4.46
CA ILE A 349 -13.84 1.52 5.56
C ILE A 349 -15.24 2.07 5.24
N GLY A 350 -15.53 2.33 3.98
CA GLY A 350 -16.82 2.85 3.52
C GLY A 350 -18.00 1.89 3.76
N PHE A 351 -17.77 0.59 3.88
CA PHE A 351 -18.83 -0.37 4.22
C PHE A 351 -19.15 -0.42 5.72
N LEU A 352 -18.27 0.07 6.59
CA LEU A 352 -18.47 0.03 8.04
C LEU A 352 -19.77 0.70 8.51
N PRO A 353 -20.18 1.90 8.00
CA PRO A 353 -21.44 2.51 8.39
C PRO A 353 -22.66 1.62 8.13
N MET A 354 -22.68 0.94 6.99
CA MET A 354 -23.77 0.02 6.63
C MET A 354 -23.80 -1.20 7.54
N ILE A 355 -22.63 -1.76 7.86
CA ILE A 355 -22.51 -2.90 8.78
C ILE A 355 -22.99 -2.49 10.18
N PHE A 356 -22.57 -1.34 10.69
CA PHE A 356 -22.98 -0.85 12.00
C PHE A 356 -24.48 -0.56 12.05
N PHE A 357 -25.05 0.02 10.99
CA PHE A 357 -26.49 0.23 10.89
C PHE A 357 -27.26 -1.08 10.88
N SER A 358 -26.82 -2.07 10.12
CA SER A 358 -27.45 -3.40 10.10
C SER A 358 -27.39 -4.08 11.48
N MET A 359 -26.25 -4.01 12.16
CA MET A 359 -26.10 -4.52 13.53
C MET A 359 -27.03 -3.79 14.50
N GLN A 360 -27.13 -2.46 14.41
CA GLN A 360 -28.02 -1.66 15.23
C GLN A 360 -29.48 -2.06 15.04
N MET A 361 -29.90 -2.30 13.80
CA MET A 361 -31.26 -2.76 13.50
C MET A 361 -31.56 -4.13 14.11
N ILE A 362 -30.63 -5.08 13.99
CA ILE A 362 -30.78 -6.42 14.59
C ILE A 362 -30.87 -6.32 16.12
N VAL A 363 -30.00 -5.54 16.76
CA VAL A 363 -30.02 -5.34 18.21
C VAL A 363 -31.32 -4.65 18.64
N SER A 364 -31.78 -3.66 17.91
CA SER A 364 -33.03 -2.95 18.17
C SER A 364 -34.26 -3.88 18.08
N MET A 365 -34.27 -4.74 17.03
CA MET A 365 -35.36 -5.76 16.91
C MET A 365 -35.36 -6.74 18.08
N PHE A 366 -34.18 -7.17 18.52
CA PHE A 366 -34.08 -8.07 19.68
C PHE A 366 -34.54 -7.40 20.98
N ILE A 367 -34.11 -6.17 21.25
CA ILE A 367 -34.57 -5.41 22.46
C ILE A 367 -36.09 -5.17 22.39
N MET A 368 -36.62 -4.82 21.21
CA MET A 368 -38.06 -4.64 21.01
C MET A 368 -38.82 -5.93 21.28
N PHE A 369 -38.35 -7.08 20.79
CA PHE A 369 -38.94 -8.36 21.06
C PHE A 369 -38.97 -8.67 22.56
N MET A 370 -37.88 -8.46 23.28
CA MET A 370 -37.79 -8.62 24.73
C MET A 370 -38.77 -7.70 25.49
N TYR A 371 -38.87 -6.43 25.04
CA TYR A 371 -39.82 -5.46 25.60
C TYR A 371 -41.28 -5.93 25.42
N LEU A 372 -41.62 -6.42 24.21
CA LEU A 372 -42.96 -6.95 23.93
C LEU A 372 -43.30 -8.16 24.78
N MET A 373 -42.39 -9.12 24.92
CA MET A 373 -42.58 -10.32 25.74
C MET A 373 -42.81 -9.98 27.21
N ASN A 374 -42.08 -9.01 27.76
CA ASN A 374 -42.24 -8.57 29.12
C ASN A 374 -43.59 -7.86 29.34
N ASN A 375 -44.04 -7.04 28.38
CA ASN A 375 -45.34 -6.35 28.49
C ASN A 375 -46.54 -7.32 28.31
N LEU A 376 -46.44 -8.29 27.39
CA LEU A 376 -47.47 -9.33 27.23
C LEU A 376 -47.56 -10.21 28.48
N GLY A 377 -46.43 -10.58 29.09
CA GLY A 377 -46.41 -11.33 30.35
C GLY A 377 -47.10 -10.60 31.47
N SER A 378 -46.96 -9.28 31.56
CA SER A 378 -47.63 -8.45 32.59
C SER A 378 -49.14 -8.27 32.35
N MET A 379 -49.63 -8.39 31.09
CA MET A 379 -51.06 -8.33 30.76
C MET A 379 -51.79 -9.65 31.03
N VAL A 380 -51.11 -10.80 30.93
CA VAL A 380 -51.67 -12.14 31.18
C VAL A 380 -51.72 -12.46 32.68
N THR A 381 -50.92 -11.80 33.49
CA THR A 381 -50.88 -11.99 34.95
C THR A 381 -51.79 -11.03 35.74
N LYS A 382 -52.51 -10.12 35.08
CA LYS A 382 -53.61 -9.30 35.61
C LYS A 382 -54.95 -9.92 35.18
#